data_87e45e56819af4326bdfaa93d8489cf3
#
_entry.id   87e45e56819af4326bdfaa93d8489cf3
#
_cell.length_a   1.000
_cell.length_b   1.000
_cell.length_c   1.000
_cell.angle_alpha   90.00
_cell.angle_beta   90.00
_cell.angle_gamma   90.00
#
_symmetry.space_group_name_H-M   'P 1'
#
loop_
_entity.id
_entity.type
_entity.pdbx_description
1 polymer ?
#
loop_
_entity_poly.entity_id
_entity_poly.type
_entity_poly.pdbx_seq_one_letter_code
_entity_poly.pdbx_strand_id
1 'polypeptide(L)'
;RAFLATSRAPPDEEDPRAIWMSPMIDFLQAVEDSMNSLIVDMSRSDIIRRSISQRAAFILVDDLSQAMVVSNAISPEHLELSIEDPESWLASIENAGAIFMGRFTPESVGDYCAGPNHVLPTSTTARFASPLGVYDFQKRSSLIQCSAESSADIGRLASVVARSESLTAHARSAEMRIESVARDDQEDDASDR
;
A
#
# COMPACT_ATOMS: atom_id res chain seq x y z
N ARG A 1 12.49 -12.19 18.97
CA ARG A 1 11.36 -11.91 18.07
C ARG A 1 11.60 -10.54 17.50
N ALA A 2 11.81 -10.45 16.21
CA ALA A 2 12.32 -9.27 15.53
C ALA A 2 11.45 -8.85 14.38
N PHE A 3 11.61 -7.60 14.02
CA PHE A 3 11.22 -7.04 12.76
C PHE A 3 12.47 -6.80 11.93
N LEU A 4 12.41 -7.11 10.66
CA LEU A 4 13.37 -6.67 9.69
C LEU A 4 12.65 -5.78 8.68
N ALA A 5 13.10 -4.56 8.53
CA ALA A 5 12.65 -3.68 7.47
C ALA A 5 13.82 -3.45 6.51
N THR A 6 13.64 -3.77 5.25
CA THR A 6 14.63 -3.48 4.21
C THR A 6 14.06 -2.46 3.24
N SER A 7 14.88 -1.53 2.80
CA SER A 7 14.52 -0.53 1.82
C SER A 7 15.69 -0.34 0.87
N ARG A 8 15.40 -0.37 -0.43
CA ARG A 8 16.39 -0.03 -1.44
C ARG A 8 16.56 1.48 -1.50
N ALA A 9 17.79 1.94 -1.61
CA ALA A 9 18.11 3.35 -1.78
C ALA A 9 17.68 3.86 -3.18
N PRO A 10 17.58 5.20 -3.38
CA PRO A 10 17.41 5.81 -4.70
C PRO A 10 18.47 5.33 -5.70
N PRO A 11 18.22 5.45 -7.01
CA PRO A 11 19.12 4.92 -8.06
C PRO A 11 20.58 5.40 -7.97
N ASP A 12 20.83 6.51 -7.29
CA ASP A 12 22.19 7.06 -7.09
C ASP A 12 22.93 6.42 -5.90
N GLU A 13 22.25 5.57 -5.12
CA GLU A 13 22.77 4.88 -3.95
C GLU A 13 22.49 3.38 -4.06
N GLU A 14 23.44 2.63 -4.59
CA GLU A 14 23.28 1.20 -4.93
C GLU A 14 23.11 0.23 -3.75
N ASP A 15 23.16 0.71 -2.50
CA ASP A 15 23.21 -0.18 -1.34
C ASP A 15 21.87 -0.31 -0.61
N PRO A 16 21.38 -1.53 -0.36
CA PRO A 16 20.18 -1.79 0.42
C PRO A 16 20.38 -1.32 1.88
N ARG A 17 19.32 -0.84 2.49
CA ARG A 17 19.28 -0.53 3.92
C ARG A 17 18.59 -1.69 4.64
N ALA A 18 19.18 -2.16 5.73
CA ALA A 18 18.60 -3.19 6.57
C ALA A 18 18.42 -2.66 8.00
N ILE A 19 17.21 -2.77 8.53
CA ILE A 19 16.87 -2.23 9.85
C ILE A 19 16.22 -3.34 10.67
N TRP A 20 16.87 -3.72 11.76
CA TRP A 20 16.35 -4.69 12.73
C TRP A 20 15.75 -3.96 13.91
N MET A 21 14.53 -4.33 14.30
CA MET A 21 13.84 -3.76 15.45
C MET A 21 13.40 -4.86 16.40
N SER A 22 13.64 -4.66 17.69
CA SER A 22 13.16 -5.57 18.72
C SER A 22 13.04 -4.85 20.07
N PRO A 23 12.10 -5.22 20.93
CA PRO A 23 12.09 -4.79 22.33
C PRO A 23 13.09 -5.52 23.21
N MET A 24 13.89 -6.43 22.64
CA MET A 24 14.84 -7.26 23.38
C MET A 24 16.27 -6.96 22.94
N ILE A 25 17.04 -6.27 23.77
CA ILE A 25 18.42 -5.88 23.45
C ILE A 25 19.31 -7.12 23.22
N ASP A 26 19.15 -8.16 24.02
CA ASP A 26 19.94 -9.38 23.88
C ASP A 26 19.68 -10.09 22.54
N PHE A 27 18.45 -9.95 22.03
CA PHE A 27 18.12 -10.48 20.70
C PHE A 27 18.82 -9.70 19.59
N LEU A 28 18.81 -8.36 19.65
CA LEU A 28 19.51 -7.52 18.66
C LEU A 28 21.00 -7.82 18.65
N GLN A 29 21.61 -7.99 19.83
CA GLN A 29 23.01 -8.37 19.94
C GLN A 29 23.28 -9.75 19.35
N ALA A 30 22.43 -10.73 19.62
CA ALA A 30 22.58 -12.08 19.06
C ALA A 30 22.44 -12.09 17.52
N VAL A 31 21.59 -11.24 16.94
CA VAL A 31 21.48 -11.04 15.49
C VAL A 31 22.79 -10.47 14.94
N GLU A 32 23.32 -9.42 15.54
CA GLU A 32 24.57 -8.78 15.12
C GLU A 32 25.75 -9.78 15.17
N ASP A 33 25.88 -10.53 16.27
CA ASP A 33 26.91 -11.54 16.44
C ASP A 33 26.82 -12.66 15.39
N SER A 34 25.59 -13.14 15.12
CA SER A 34 25.33 -14.14 14.10
C SER A 34 25.69 -13.64 12.70
N MET A 35 25.31 -12.40 12.36
CA MET A 35 25.66 -11.78 11.09
C MET A 35 27.18 -11.68 10.92
N ASN A 36 27.87 -11.19 11.93
CA ASN A 36 29.34 -11.09 11.90
C ASN A 36 30.03 -12.44 11.69
N SER A 37 29.49 -13.52 12.28
CA SER A 37 29.97 -14.86 12.08
C SER A 37 29.72 -15.39 10.66
N LEU A 38 28.51 -15.22 10.14
CA LEU A 38 28.11 -15.75 8.83
C LEU A 38 28.80 -15.04 7.65
N ILE A 39 29.04 -13.73 7.77
CA ILE A 39 29.65 -12.92 6.70
C ILE A 39 31.05 -13.44 6.33
N VAL A 40 31.77 -14.08 7.24
CA VAL A 40 33.16 -14.53 7.02
C VAL A 40 33.26 -15.48 5.82
N ASP A 41 32.29 -16.37 5.66
CA ASP A 41 32.26 -17.39 4.62
C ASP A 41 31.48 -16.97 3.35
N MET A 42 30.96 -15.74 3.29
CA MET A 42 30.22 -15.27 2.14
C MET A 42 31.12 -14.74 1.03
N SER A 43 30.79 -15.10 -0.23
CA SER A 43 31.57 -14.72 -1.43
C SER A 43 31.61 -13.19 -1.67
N ARG A 44 30.68 -12.41 -1.08
CA ARG A 44 30.58 -10.93 -1.21
C ARG A 44 30.80 -10.24 0.14
N SER A 45 31.57 -10.80 1.02
CA SER A 45 31.76 -10.35 2.42
C SER A 45 32.14 -8.87 2.53
N ASP A 46 33.00 -8.35 1.66
CA ASP A 46 33.42 -6.95 1.70
C ASP A 46 32.29 -5.98 1.39
N ILE A 47 31.43 -6.31 0.40
CA ILE A 47 30.26 -5.51 0.05
C ILE A 47 29.24 -5.53 1.18
N ILE A 48 28.99 -6.73 1.73
CA ILE A 48 28.06 -6.91 2.86
C ILE A 48 28.54 -6.12 4.08
N ARG A 49 29.82 -6.21 4.44
CA ARG A 49 30.40 -5.46 5.57
C ARG A 49 30.24 -3.94 5.37
N ARG A 50 30.48 -3.44 4.16
CA ARG A 50 30.31 -2.02 3.85
C ARG A 50 28.85 -1.60 3.98
N SER A 51 27.93 -2.37 3.44
CA SER A 51 26.49 -2.10 3.53
C SER A 51 26.03 -2.07 5.00
N ILE A 52 26.40 -3.07 5.78
CA ILE A 52 26.03 -3.13 7.21
C ILE A 52 26.64 -1.97 7.98
N SER A 53 27.93 -1.67 7.80
CA SER A 53 28.59 -0.61 8.55
C SER A 53 28.08 0.80 8.25
N GLN A 54 27.55 1.03 7.06
CA GLN A 54 27.11 2.35 6.61
C GLN A 54 25.59 2.52 6.63
N ARG A 55 24.83 1.43 6.51
CA ARG A 55 23.39 1.51 6.19
C ARG A 55 22.50 0.57 7.01
N ALA A 56 23.06 -0.22 7.89
CA ALA A 56 22.26 -1.01 8.82
C ALA A 56 21.95 -0.22 10.09
N ALA A 57 20.82 -0.52 10.69
CA ALA A 57 20.45 -0.01 12.00
C ALA A 57 19.83 -1.13 12.86
N PHE A 58 20.22 -1.16 14.12
CA PHE A 58 19.58 -1.97 15.15
C PHE A 58 18.85 -1.03 16.08
N ILE A 59 17.53 -1.11 16.11
CA ILE A 59 16.67 -0.19 16.86
C ILE A 59 16.03 -0.95 18.01
N LEU A 60 16.40 -0.58 19.23
CA LEU A 60 15.71 -1.02 20.43
C LEU A 60 14.43 -0.22 20.55
N VAL A 61 13.29 -0.88 20.58
CA VAL A 61 11.96 -0.29 20.77
C VAL A 61 11.39 -0.69 22.11
N ASP A 62 10.43 0.06 22.62
CA ASP A 62 9.78 -0.25 23.90
C ASP A 62 8.90 -1.49 23.78
N ASP A 63 8.17 -1.59 22.65
CA ASP A 63 7.28 -2.71 22.34
C ASP A 63 7.06 -2.86 20.83
N LEU A 64 6.20 -3.82 20.43
CA LEU A 64 5.86 -4.05 19.02
C LEU A 64 5.01 -2.92 18.44
N SER A 65 4.25 -2.19 19.24
CA SER A 65 3.46 -1.05 18.76
C SER A 65 4.38 0.08 18.29
N GLN A 66 5.44 0.36 19.05
CA GLN A 66 6.45 1.32 18.65
C GLN A 66 7.20 0.85 17.40
N ALA A 67 7.48 -0.45 17.27
CA ALA A 67 8.09 -1.01 16.07
C ALA A 67 7.23 -0.75 14.82
N MET A 68 5.88 -0.88 14.92
CA MET A 68 4.97 -0.57 13.81
C MET A 68 5.00 0.92 13.44
N VAL A 69 5.02 1.82 14.43
CA VAL A 69 5.14 3.26 14.17
C VAL A 69 6.42 3.59 13.42
N VAL A 70 7.55 3.02 13.85
CA VAL A 70 8.84 3.21 13.17
C VAL A 70 8.82 2.61 11.77
N SER A 71 8.27 1.39 11.60
CA SER A 71 8.14 0.73 10.31
C SER A 71 7.31 1.57 9.32
N ASN A 72 6.15 2.07 9.75
CA ASN A 72 5.30 2.93 8.92
C ASN A 72 6.00 4.24 8.54
N ALA A 73 6.81 4.80 9.44
CA ALA A 73 7.62 5.98 9.14
C ALA A 73 8.75 5.69 8.14
N ILE A 74 9.33 4.50 8.15
CA ILE A 74 10.35 4.04 7.19
C ILE A 74 9.71 3.75 5.83
N SER A 75 8.49 3.17 5.83
CA SER A 75 7.79 2.71 4.62
C SER A 75 8.66 1.76 3.79
N PRO A 76 9.04 0.60 4.34
CA PRO A 76 10.01 -0.28 3.73
C PRO A 76 9.50 -0.92 2.44
N GLU A 77 10.43 -1.28 1.56
CA GLU A 77 10.16 -2.14 0.41
C GLU A 77 9.75 -3.54 0.87
N HIS A 78 10.50 -4.11 1.82
CA HIS A 78 10.22 -5.41 2.43
C HIS A 78 10.09 -5.25 3.95
N LEU A 79 9.01 -5.76 4.50
CA LEU A 79 8.76 -5.82 5.93
C LEU A 79 8.64 -7.28 6.37
N GLU A 80 9.62 -7.78 7.11
CA GLU A 80 9.59 -9.12 7.67
C GLU A 80 9.12 -9.10 9.13
N LEU A 81 8.05 -9.82 9.42
CA LEU A 81 7.44 -9.95 10.74
C LEU A 81 7.81 -11.30 11.36
N SER A 82 9.04 -11.48 11.83
CA SER A 82 9.49 -12.67 12.52
C SER A 82 9.00 -12.73 13.98
N ILE A 83 7.68 -12.66 14.17
CA ILE A 83 6.97 -12.67 15.45
C ILE A 83 6.01 -13.85 15.56
N GLU A 84 5.45 -14.10 16.74
CA GLU A 84 4.61 -15.28 17.02
C GLU A 84 3.26 -15.24 16.31
N ASP A 85 2.63 -14.08 16.35
CA ASP A 85 1.30 -13.84 15.76
C ASP A 85 1.35 -12.64 14.83
N PRO A 86 1.91 -12.79 13.61
CA PRO A 86 2.06 -11.69 12.69
C PRO A 86 0.72 -11.17 12.15
N GLU A 87 -0.31 -12.01 12.09
CA GLU A 87 -1.64 -11.63 11.57
C GLU A 87 -2.31 -10.56 12.42
N SER A 88 -2.15 -10.63 13.73
CA SER A 88 -2.73 -9.64 14.66
C SER A 88 -2.20 -8.21 14.46
N TRP A 89 -1.07 -8.06 13.76
CA TRP A 89 -0.40 -6.78 13.51
C TRP A 89 -0.67 -6.18 12.14
N LEU A 90 -1.32 -6.91 11.22
CA LEU A 90 -1.57 -6.43 9.86
C LEU A 90 -2.35 -5.11 9.82
N ALA A 91 -3.32 -4.93 10.71
CA ALA A 91 -4.11 -3.70 10.78
C ALA A 91 -3.30 -2.46 11.22
N SER A 92 -2.11 -2.66 11.79
CA SER A 92 -1.21 -1.58 12.22
C SER A 92 -0.15 -1.23 11.16
N ILE A 93 -0.11 -1.96 10.05
CA ILE A 93 0.83 -1.72 8.95
C ILE A 93 0.13 -0.86 7.90
N GLU A 94 0.63 0.34 7.70
CA GLU A 94 0.10 1.29 6.73
C GLU A 94 0.93 1.31 5.44
N ASN A 95 2.25 1.18 5.58
CA ASN A 95 3.19 1.44 4.51
C ASN A 95 4.24 0.33 4.43
N ALA A 96 4.05 -0.62 3.52
CA ALA A 96 5.08 -1.61 3.15
C ALA A 96 4.87 -2.07 1.70
N GLY A 97 5.94 -2.30 0.97
CA GLY A 97 5.87 -2.84 -0.38
C GLY A 97 5.46 -4.31 -0.39
N ALA A 98 6.12 -5.13 0.43
CA ALA A 98 5.75 -6.52 0.68
C ALA A 98 5.88 -6.84 2.16
N ILE A 99 5.01 -7.72 2.66
CA ILE A 99 4.97 -8.15 4.06
C ILE A 99 5.22 -9.66 4.12
N PHE A 100 6.29 -10.06 4.81
CA PHE A 100 6.69 -11.46 4.99
C PHE A 100 6.33 -11.90 6.41
N MET A 101 5.43 -12.86 6.52
CA MET A 101 4.76 -13.18 7.78
C MET A 101 5.33 -14.44 8.42
N GLY A 102 5.85 -14.26 9.64
CA GLY A 102 6.38 -15.35 10.46
C GLY A 102 7.79 -15.79 10.08
N ARG A 103 8.39 -16.56 10.97
CA ARG A 103 9.80 -16.97 10.90
C ARG A 103 10.16 -17.89 9.72
N PHE A 104 9.19 -18.43 9.01
CA PHE A 104 9.39 -19.36 7.90
C PHE A 104 9.22 -18.71 6.53
N THR A 105 8.98 -17.40 6.51
CA THR A 105 8.74 -16.63 5.29
C THR A 105 9.82 -15.55 5.15
N PRO A 106 11.06 -15.92 4.82
CA PRO A 106 12.10 -14.93 4.56
C PRO A 106 11.85 -14.21 3.23
N GLU A 107 12.39 -13.02 3.08
CA GLU A 107 12.34 -12.20 1.87
C GLU A 107 12.68 -13.02 0.61
N SER A 108 13.75 -13.82 0.64
CA SER A 108 14.18 -14.63 -0.50
C SER A 108 13.13 -15.63 -0.99
N VAL A 109 12.27 -16.16 -0.12
CA VAL A 109 11.17 -17.04 -0.54
C VAL A 109 10.08 -16.21 -1.23
N GLY A 110 9.74 -15.03 -0.68
CA GLY A 110 8.75 -14.16 -1.25
C GLY A 110 9.15 -13.65 -2.63
N ASP A 111 10.35 -13.12 -2.74
CA ASP A 111 10.84 -12.49 -3.96
C ASP A 111 11.06 -13.45 -5.11
N TYR A 112 11.43 -14.71 -4.83
CA TYR A 112 11.79 -15.64 -5.89
C TYR A 112 10.75 -16.72 -6.20
N CYS A 113 9.92 -17.12 -5.23
CA CYS A 113 9.15 -18.37 -5.35
C CYS A 113 7.69 -18.28 -4.89
N ALA A 114 7.31 -17.31 -4.07
CA ALA A 114 5.98 -17.30 -3.43
C ALA A 114 4.83 -16.79 -4.32
N GLY A 115 5.13 -16.34 -5.54
CA GLY A 115 4.11 -15.97 -6.52
C GLY A 115 4.03 -14.48 -6.85
N PRO A 116 4.08 -13.53 -5.90
CA PRO A 116 4.16 -12.11 -6.23
C PRO A 116 5.41 -11.79 -7.06
N ASN A 117 5.35 -10.73 -7.87
CA ASN A 117 6.54 -10.27 -8.59
C ASN A 117 7.43 -9.42 -7.67
N HIS A 118 8.66 -9.24 -8.11
CA HIS A 118 9.72 -8.54 -7.39
C HIS A 118 9.75 -7.02 -7.63
N VAL A 119 8.83 -6.47 -8.42
CA VAL A 119 8.78 -5.02 -8.68
C VAL A 119 7.98 -4.35 -7.58
N LEU A 120 8.68 -3.84 -6.60
CA LEU A 120 8.13 -3.26 -5.37
C LEU A 120 8.39 -1.75 -5.31
N PRO A 121 7.59 -1.02 -4.53
CA PRO A 121 7.85 0.40 -4.27
C PRO A 121 9.09 0.57 -3.39
N THR A 122 10.10 1.26 -3.92
CA THR A 122 11.38 1.55 -3.25
C THR A 122 11.42 2.97 -2.68
N SER A 123 12.44 3.31 -1.90
CA SER A 123 12.72 4.68 -1.46
C SER A 123 11.51 5.36 -0.79
N THR A 124 10.87 4.65 0.13
CA THR A 124 9.69 5.13 0.89
C THR A 124 8.41 5.33 0.08
N THR A 125 8.39 4.96 -1.20
CA THR A 125 7.21 5.15 -2.06
C THR A 125 6.06 4.20 -1.74
N ALA A 126 6.26 3.19 -0.88
CA ALA A 126 5.20 2.33 -0.36
C ALA A 126 4.06 3.11 0.35
N ARG A 127 4.25 4.41 0.64
CA ARG A 127 3.22 5.31 1.16
C ARG A 127 2.10 5.62 0.16
N PHE A 128 2.36 5.49 -1.14
CA PHE A 128 1.42 5.87 -2.19
C PHE A 128 1.50 4.98 -3.44
N ALA A 129 2.44 4.04 -3.47
CA ALA A 129 2.61 3.10 -4.58
C ALA A 129 2.42 1.67 -4.08
N SER A 130 1.95 0.80 -4.96
CA SER A 130 1.78 -0.63 -4.72
C SER A 130 2.80 -1.44 -5.51
N PRO A 131 3.05 -2.72 -5.16
CA PRO A 131 3.75 -3.66 -6.01
C PRO A 131 3.10 -3.76 -7.40
N LEU A 132 3.91 -4.00 -8.43
CA LEU A 132 3.41 -4.22 -9.78
C LEU A 132 2.49 -5.46 -9.81
N GLY A 133 1.29 -5.32 -10.35
CA GLY A 133 0.31 -6.39 -10.45
C GLY A 133 -0.33 -6.49 -11.82
N VAL A 134 -1.11 -7.54 -12.04
CA VAL A 134 -1.87 -7.74 -13.29
C VAL A 134 -2.82 -6.58 -13.57
N TYR A 135 -3.36 -5.98 -12.52
CA TYR A 135 -4.26 -4.83 -12.60
C TYR A 135 -3.61 -3.56 -13.17
N ASP A 136 -2.27 -3.42 -13.13
CA ASP A 136 -1.56 -2.29 -13.74
C ASP A 136 -1.59 -2.35 -15.28
N PHE A 137 -1.82 -3.55 -15.83
CA PHE A 137 -1.98 -3.80 -17.26
C PHE A 137 -3.43 -3.89 -17.70
N GLN A 138 -4.39 -3.72 -16.79
CA GLN A 138 -5.81 -3.77 -17.07
C GLN A 138 -6.37 -2.38 -17.32
N LYS A 139 -7.12 -2.23 -18.41
CA LYS A 139 -7.89 -1.01 -18.67
C LYS A 139 -9.19 -1.06 -17.87
N ARG A 140 -9.45 -0.04 -17.08
CA ARG A 140 -10.69 0.14 -16.32
C ARG A 140 -11.57 1.19 -16.98
N SER A 141 -12.87 0.96 -16.99
CA SER A 141 -13.88 1.92 -17.44
C SER A 141 -15.01 1.97 -16.43
N SER A 142 -15.53 3.15 -16.15
CA SER A 142 -16.73 3.31 -15.34
C SER A 142 -17.96 3.03 -16.17
N LEU A 143 -18.87 2.20 -15.66
CA LEU A 143 -20.21 2.00 -16.19
C LEU A 143 -21.18 2.66 -15.23
N ILE A 144 -21.97 3.63 -15.73
CA ILE A 144 -22.93 4.38 -14.93
C ILE A 144 -24.28 4.25 -15.62
N GLN A 145 -25.28 3.75 -14.90
CA GLN A 145 -26.66 3.64 -15.33
C GLN A 145 -27.57 4.09 -14.19
N CYS A 146 -28.51 4.97 -14.50
CA CYS A 146 -29.54 5.41 -13.57
C CYS A 146 -30.91 4.94 -14.06
N SER A 147 -31.84 4.63 -13.14
CA SER A 147 -33.25 4.59 -13.43
C SER A 147 -33.78 5.99 -13.68
N ALA A 148 -34.98 6.12 -14.25
CA ALA A 148 -35.66 7.42 -14.44
C ALA A 148 -35.78 8.18 -13.11
N GLU A 149 -36.26 7.52 -12.06
CA GLU A 149 -36.42 8.08 -10.71
C GLU A 149 -35.09 8.55 -10.13
N SER A 150 -34.07 7.66 -10.11
CA SER A 150 -32.73 8.01 -9.62
C SER A 150 -32.11 9.15 -10.43
N SER A 151 -32.34 9.20 -11.75
CA SER A 151 -31.84 10.27 -12.61
C SER A 151 -32.48 11.63 -12.27
N ALA A 152 -33.77 11.65 -11.89
CA ALA A 152 -34.43 12.87 -11.46
C ALA A 152 -33.85 13.41 -10.14
N ASP A 153 -33.61 12.55 -9.17
CA ASP A 153 -33.07 12.94 -7.86
C ASP A 153 -31.60 13.38 -7.93
N ILE A 154 -30.75 12.58 -8.56
CA ILE A 154 -29.34 12.90 -8.72
C ILE A 154 -29.17 14.09 -9.68
N GLY A 155 -30.04 14.23 -10.70
CA GLY A 155 -29.99 15.30 -11.65
C GLY A 155 -30.17 16.69 -11.03
N ARG A 156 -31.02 16.81 -9.99
CA ARG A 156 -31.17 18.08 -9.24
C ARG A 156 -29.83 18.48 -8.60
N LEU A 157 -29.18 17.54 -7.95
CA LEU A 157 -27.87 17.78 -7.33
C LEU A 157 -26.80 18.10 -8.38
N ALA A 158 -26.76 17.34 -9.47
CA ALA A 158 -25.83 17.56 -10.57
C ALA A 158 -25.99 18.96 -11.20
N SER A 159 -27.24 19.44 -11.36
CA SER A 159 -27.53 20.80 -11.86
C SER A 159 -26.98 21.88 -10.93
N VAL A 160 -27.16 21.73 -9.61
CA VAL A 160 -26.64 22.70 -8.63
C VAL A 160 -25.12 22.77 -8.68
N VAL A 161 -24.43 21.60 -8.69
CA VAL A 161 -22.99 21.54 -8.76
C VAL A 161 -22.47 22.14 -10.07
N ALA A 162 -23.03 21.74 -11.21
CA ALA A 162 -22.62 22.25 -12.51
C ALA A 162 -22.81 23.79 -12.63
N ARG A 163 -23.87 24.35 -12.04
CA ARG A 163 -24.08 25.81 -12.02
C ARG A 163 -23.03 26.50 -11.15
N SER A 164 -22.67 25.92 -10.01
CA SER A 164 -21.63 26.50 -9.16
C SER A 164 -20.27 26.58 -9.85
N GLU A 165 -20.03 25.68 -10.80
CA GLU A 165 -18.81 25.64 -11.65
C GLU A 165 -18.97 26.44 -12.95
N SER A 166 -20.12 27.16 -13.14
CA SER A 166 -20.44 27.86 -14.36
C SER A 166 -20.61 26.97 -15.61
N LEU A 167 -20.83 25.68 -15.43
CA LEU A 167 -21.05 24.70 -16.50
C LEU A 167 -22.54 24.59 -16.86
N THR A 168 -23.10 25.68 -17.44
CA THR A 168 -24.55 25.82 -17.69
C THR A 168 -25.10 24.74 -18.62
N ALA A 169 -24.35 24.28 -19.61
CA ALA A 169 -24.78 23.21 -20.52
C ALA A 169 -24.91 21.86 -19.80
N HIS A 170 -24.02 21.56 -18.88
CA HIS A 170 -24.08 20.36 -18.03
C HIS A 170 -25.32 20.44 -17.10
N ALA A 171 -25.53 21.57 -16.46
CA ALA A 171 -26.73 21.80 -15.64
C ALA A 171 -28.00 21.57 -16.44
N ARG A 172 -28.12 22.19 -17.62
CA ARG A 172 -29.27 22.03 -18.50
C ARG A 172 -29.47 20.58 -18.96
N SER A 173 -28.41 19.89 -19.27
CA SER A 173 -28.48 18.45 -19.62
C SER A 173 -29.10 17.60 -18.51
N ALA A 174 -28.78 17.85 -17.24
CA ALA A 174 -29.40 17.16 -16.10
C ALA A 174 -30.88 17.57 -15.95
N GLU A 175 -31.20 18.86 -16.04
CA GLU A 175 -32.55 19.40 -15.89
C GLU A 175 -33.51 18.83 -16.93
N MET A 176 -33.11 18.72 -18.18
CA MET A 176 -33.92 18.14 -19.25
C MET A 176 -34.37 16.71 -18.96
N ARG A 177 -33.56 15.93 -18.27
CA ARG A 177 -33.91 14.55 -17.89
C ARG A 177 -34.89 14.50 -16.73
N ILE A 178 -34.81 15.44 -15.81
CA ILE A 178 -35.83 15.63 -14.76
C ILE A 178 -37.19 15.99 -15.37
N GLU A 179 -37.18 16.91 -16.33
CA GLU A 179 -38.39 17.33 -17.04
C GLU A 179 -39.01 16.20 -17.86
N SER A 180 -38.23 15.30 -18.43
CA SER A 180 -38.75 14.17 -19.19
C SER A 180 -39.46 13.15 -18.30
N VAL A 181 -38.88 12.80 -17.15
CA VAL A 181 -39.50 11.89 -16.17
C VAL A 181 -40.84 12.42 -15.69
N ALA A 182 -40.91 13.71 -15.37
CA ALA A 182 -42.15 14.35 -14.93
C ALA A 182 -43.27 14.37 -16.00
N ARG A 183 -42.94 14.31 -17.30
CA ARG A 183 -43.90 14.20 -18.39
C ARG A 183 -44.45 12.80 -18.58
N ASP A 184 -43.54 11.80 -18.52
CA ASP A 184 -43.93 10.40 -18.66
C ASP A 184 -44.90 9.99 -17.54
N ASP A 185 -44.67 10.43 -16.29
CA ASP A 185 -45.58 10.21 -15.16
C ASP A 185 -46.99 10.83 -15.36
N GLN A 186 -47.08 11.99 -16.07
CA GLN A 186 -48.35 12.65 -16.35
C GLN A 186 -49.12 11.99 -17.50
N GLU A 187 -48.45 11.41 -18.48
CA GLU A 187 -49.09 10.71 -19.59
C GLU A 187 -49.64 9.35 -19.15
N ASP A 188 -48.96 8.65 -18.24
CA ASP A 188 -49.44 7.39 -17.67
C ASP A 188 -50.70 7.61 -16.79
N ASP A 189 -50.73 8.65 -15.96
CA ASP A 189 -51.91 8.99 -15.13
C ASP A 189 -53.12 9.46 -15.98
N ALA A 190 -52.88 10.00 -17.19
CA ALA A 190 -53.94 10.41 -18.12
C ALA A 190 -54.51 9.25 -18.94
N SER A 191 -53.74 8.16 -19.12
CA SER A 191 -54.17 6.96 -19.86
C SER A 191 -54.99 5.98 -19.03
N ASP A 192 -54.92 6.09 -17.70
CA ASP A 192 -55.67 5.26 -16.74
C ASP A 192 -57.04 5.83 -16.35
N ARG A 193 -57.49 6.93 -16.99
CA ARG A 193 -58.80 7.57 -16.79
C ARG A 193 -59.66 7.48 -18.03
#